data_a61cbf630818ac52cf268dee7782c790
#
_entry.id   a61cbf630818ac52cf268dee7782c790
#
_cell.length_a   1.000
_cell.length_b   1.000
_cell.length_c   1.000
_cell.angle_alpha   90.00
_cell.angle_beta   90.00
_cell.angle_gamma   90.00
#
_symmetry.space_group_name_H-M   'P 1'
#
loop_
_entity.id
_entity.type
_entity.pdbx_description
1 polymer ?
#
loop_
_entity_poly.entity_id
_entity_poly.type
_entity_poly.pdbx_seq_one_letter_code
_entity_poly.pdbx_strand_id
1 'polypeptide(L)'
;MTTPLRRLDGIAYWVIEDPDEIYDFINSQIRKEWTADAKHEGRNPQEDPWLQELPKRKWHLEILHLDEIKPNPYEFIPKTGYNFEEKLAKRSKELRAAIETYASVIWPVIVRQEDMQLVDGYCRYTTLQAMNVPRIYAYVGTL
;
A
#
# COMPACT_ATOMS: atom_id res chain seq x y z
N MET A 1 20.31 6.52 6.79
CA MET A 1 19.76 5.53 7.74
C MET A 1 19.36 4.28 6.98
N THR A 2 19.67 3.11 7.53
CA THR A 2 19.34 1.84 6.90
C THR A 2 17.93 1.42 7.26
N THR A 3 17.08 1.13 6.25
CA THR A 3 15.74 0.62 6.48
C THR A 3 15.81 -0.81 6.97
N PRO A 4 15.27 -1.14 8.16
CA PRO A 4 15.35 -2.49 8.68
C PRO A 4 14.57 -3.50 7.84
N LEU A 5 15.09 -4.72 7.79
CA LEU A 5 14.39 -5.87 7.22
C LEU A 5 13.66 -6.60 8.34
N ARG A 6 12.39 -6.89 8.17
CA ARG A 6 11.58 -7.66 9.11
C ARG A 6 10.90 -8.81 8.38
N ARG A 7 10.73 -9.92 9.09
CA ARG A 7 9.95 -11.06 8.57
C ARG A 7 8.67 -11.22 9.37
N LEU A 8 7.59 -11.47 8.66
CA LEU A 8 6.28 -11.72 9.25
C LEU A 8 5.60 -12.83 8.46
N ASP A 9 5.27 -13.94 9.14
CA ASP A 9 4.61 -15.11 8.52
C ASP A 9 5.31 -15.58 7.24
N GLY A 10 6.65 -15.58 7.25
CA GLY A 10 7.48 -16.02 6.13
C GLY A 10 7.71 -14.97 5.04
N ILE A 11 7.14 -13.80 5.16
CA ILE A 11 7.29 -12.71 4.18
C ILE A 11 8.30 -11.70 4.70
N ALA A 12 9.22 -11.27 3.83
CA ALA A 12 10.23 -10.28 4.15
C ALA A 12 9.75 -8.87 3.78
N TYR A 13 9.95 -7.91 4.68
CA TYR A 13 9.52 -6.52 4.52
C TYR A 13 10.67 -5.56 4.79
N TRP A 14 10.73 -4.50 3.99
CA TRP A 14 11.41 -3.28 4.39
C TRP A 14 10.44 -2.49 5.26
N VAL A 15 10.83 -2.15 6.50
CA VAL A 15 9.94 -1.41 7.41
C VAL A 15 10.63 -0.15 7.92
N ILE A 16 9.84 0.92 8.05
CA ILE A 16 10.23 2.15 8.72
C ILE A 16 9.42 2.19 10.01
N GLU A 17 10.10 2.31 11.15
CA GLU A 17 9.44 2.23 12.47
C GLU A 17 9.15 3.62 13.06
N ASP A 18 10.03 4.59 12.80
CA ASP A 18 9.85 5.94 13.33
C ASP A 18 8.70 6.68 12.63
N PRO A 19 7.71 7.21 13.39
CA PRO A 19 6.55 7.88 12.79
C PRO A 19 6.92 9.07 11.90
N ASP A 20 7.92 9.87 12.26
CA ASP A 20 8.34 10.99 11.43
C ASP A 20 8.98 10.54 10.13
N GLU A 21 9.75 9.46 10.16
CA GLU A 21 10.34 8.87 8.95
C GLU A 21 9.26 8.24 8.06
N ILE A 22 8.24 7.63 8.65
CA ILE A 22 7.09 7.11 7.90
C ILE A 22 6.36 8.26 7.21
N TYR A 23 6.12 9.35 7.93
CA TYR A 23 5.50 10.56 7.38
C TYR A 23 6.28 11.08 6.16
N ASP A 24 7.60 11.18 6.29
CA ASP A 24 8.47 11.65 5.21
C ASP A 24 8.42 10.71 4.00
N PHE A 25 8.45 9.40 4.24
CA PHE A 25 8.35 8.40 3.18
C PHE A 25 7.02 8.51 2.42
N ILE A 26 5.90 8.58 3.17
CA ILE A 26 4.56 8.68 2.57
C ILE A 26 4.44 9.96 1.73
N ASN A 27 4.87 11.09 2.28
CA ASN A 27 4.70 12.40 1.61
C ASN A 27 5.73 12.66 0.51
N SER A 28 6.87 11.97 0.51
CA SER A 28 7.85 12.12 -0.56
C SER A 28 7.69 11.06 -1.65
N GLN A 29 7.71 9.77 -1.30
CA GLN A 29 7.70 8.69 -2.28
C GLN A 29 6.30 8.34 -2.75
N ILE A 30 5.39 8.07 -1.83
CA ILE A 30 4.04 7.59 -2.18
C ILE A 30 3.23 8.71 -2.83
N ARG A 31 3.24 9.90 -2.24
CA ARG A 31 2.55 11.06 -2.81
C ARG A 31 3.07 11.40 -4.20
N LYS A 32 4.38 11.30 -4.40
CA LYS A 32 4.99 11.54 -5.71
C LYS A 32 4.52 10.54 -6.75
N GLU A 33 4.46 9.26 -6.41
CA GLU A 33 3.99 8.22 -7.31
C GLU A 33 2.52 8.44 -7.69
N TRP A 34 1.66 8.73 -6.71
CA TRP A 34 0.25 9.01 -6.97
C TRP A 34 0.04 10.26 -7.81
N THR A 35 0.86 11.28 -7.57
CA THR A 35 0.83 12.51 -8.37
C THR A 35 1.20 12.23 -9.82
N ALA A 36 2.25 11.46 -10.05
CA ALA A 36 2.69 11.09 -11.38
C ALA A 36 1.63 10.24 -12.09
N ASP A 37 1.01 9.28 -11.40
CA ASP A 37 -0.05 8.44 -11.95
C ASP A 37 -1.27 9.28 -12.34
N ALA A 38 -1.67 10.21 -11.49
CA ALA A 38 -2.80 11.10 -11.78
C ALA A 38 -2.54 11.92 -13.04
N LYS A 39 -1.35 12.50 -13.18
CA LYS A 39 -0.96 13.26 -14.36
C LYS A 39 -0.94 12.39 -15.62
N HIS A 40 -0.39 11.18 -15.50
CA HIS A 40 -0.34 10.26 -16.64
C HIS A 40 -1.75 9.87 -17.11
N GLU A 41 -2.69 9.76 -16.18
CA GLU A 41 -4.09 9.44 -16.47
C GLU A 41 -4.93 10.67 -16.85
N GLY A 42 -4.35 11.85 -16.93
CA GLY A 42 -5.05 13.09 -17.28
C GLY A 42 -5.88 13.67 -16.14
N ARG A 43 -5.66 13.24 -14.90
CA ARG A 43 -6.34 13.79 -13.72
C ARG A 43 -5.52 14.89 -13.08
N ASN A 44 -6.17 15.84 -12.43
CA ASN A 44 -5.51 16.90 -11.68
C ASN A 44 -5.19 16.41 -10.26
N PRO A 45 -3.89 16.24 -9.89
CA PRO A 45 -3.53 15.78 -8.55
C PRO A 45 -4.04 16.66 -7.41
N GLN A 46 -4.20 17.96 -7.66
CA GLN A 46 -4.69 18.90 -6.64
C GLN A 46 -6.16 18.70 -6.30
N GLU A 47 -6.91 18.05 -7.18
CA GLU A 47 -8.32 17.72 -6.98
C GLU A 47 -8.54 16.34 -6.34
N ASP A 48 -7.45 15.61 -6.10
CA ASP A 48 -7.54 14.29 -5.46
C ASP A 48 -7.61 14.47 -3.93
N PRO A 49 -8.76 14.14 -3.30
CA PRO A 49 -8.91 14.32 -1.86
C PRO A 49 -7.90 13.53 -1.05
N TRP A 50 -7.54 12.35 -1.52
CA TRP A 50 -6.59 11.49 -0.81
C TRP A 50 -5.18 12.09 -0.80
N LEU A 51 -4.71 12.62 -1.92
CA LEU A 51 -3.41 13.28 -1.98
C LEU A 51 -3.34 14.49 -1.05
N GLN A 52 -4.44 15.23 -0.91
CA GLN A 52 -4.51 16.37 -0.01
C GLN A 52 -4.55 15.94 1.46
N GLU A 53 -5.01 14.74 1.73
CA GLU A 53 -5.15 14.20 3.08
C GLU A 53 -3.84 13.64 3.64
N LEU A 54 -2.95 13.12 2.81
CA LEU A 54 -1.71 12.47 3.23
C LEU A 54 -0.88 13.30 4.23
N PRO A 55 -0.61 14.60 3.99
CA PRO A 55 0.20 15.39 4.91
C PRO A 55 -0.51 15.78 6.20
N LYS A 56 -1.81 15.54 6.30
CA LYS A 56 -2.60 15.87 7.49
C LYS A 56 -2.68 14.74 8.49
N ARG A 57 -2.21 13.55 8.12
CA ARG A 57 -2.31 12.36 8.96
C ARG A 57 -1.01 12.10 9.72
N LYS A 58 -1.17 11.46 10.88
CA LYS A 58 -0.05 10.88 11.63
C LYS A 58 0.09 9.43 11.22
N TRP A 59 1.31 8.97 11.05
CA TRP A 59 1.59 7.64 10.53
C TRP A 59 2.34 6.79 11.54
N HIS A 60 1.98 5.52 11.62
CA HIS A 60 2.69 4.54 12.45
C HIS A 60 2.65 3.17 11.80
N LEU A 61 3.60 2.33 12.19
CA LEU A 61 3.70 0.96 11.70
C LEU A 61 2.87 0.04 12.60
N GLU A 62 2.05 -0.81 11.99
CA GLU A 62 1.29 -1.83 12.70
C GLU A 62 1.34 -3.17 11.98
N ILE A 63 1.12 -4.24 12.73
CA ILE A 63 0.84 -5.56 12.19
C ILE A 63 -0.67 -5.76 12.26
N LEU A 64 -1.28 -6.01 11.10
CA LEU A 64 -2.73 -6.21 10.98
C LEU A 64 -3.02 -7.61 10.46
N HIS A 65 -4.15 -8.18 10.86
CA HIS A 65 -4.69 -9.34 10.17
C HIS A 65 -5.32 -8.88 8.86
N LEU A 66 -5.18 -9.69 7.79
CA LEU A 66 -5.70 -9.30 6.49
C LEU A 66 -7.22 -9.09 6.52
N ASP A 67 -7.94 -9.85 7.35
CA ASP A 67 -9.39 -9.73 7.48
C ASP A 67 -9.86 -8.46 8.21
N GLU A 68 -8.95 -7.75 8.90
CA GLU A 68 -9.24 -6.44 9.48
C GLU A 68 -9.24 -5.31 8.43
N ILE A 69 -8.58 -5.53 7.31
CA ILE A 69 -8.43 -4.54 6.25
C ILE A 69 -9.60 -4.62 5.27
N LYS A 70 -10.13 -3.46 4.88
CA LYS A 70 -11.28 -3.39 3.97
C LYS A 70 -10.85 -2.83 2.63
N PRO A 71 -10.73 -3.66 1.59
CA PRO A 71 -10.40 -3.16 0.25
C PRO A 71 -11.63 -2.53 -0.41
N ASN A 72 -11.43 -1.33 -0.95
CA ASN A 72 -12.41 -0.68 -1.80
C ASN A 72 -11.65 0.18 -2.83
N PRO A 73 -11.09 -0.46 -3.87
CA PRO A 73 -10.19 0.24 -4.79
C PRO A 73 -10.86 1.40 -5.51
N TYR A 74 -12.16 1.33 -5.77
CA TYR A 74 -12.85 2.33 -6.56
C TYR A 74 -13.14 3.63 -5.82
N GLU A 75 -12.85 3.72 -4.54
CA GLU A 75 -12.84 5.00 -3.85
C GLU A 75 -11.65 5.88 -4.28
N PHE A 76 -10.52 5.24 -4.59
CA PHE A 76 -9.27 5.94 -4.90
C PHE A 76 -8.89 5.86 -6.38
N ILE A 77 -9.42 4.87 -7.11
CA ILE A 77 -9.04 4.56 -8.48
C ILE A 77 -10.25 4.77 -9.39
N PRO A 78 -10.11 5.55 -10.48
CA PRO A 78 -11.21 5.74 -11.42
C PRO A 78 -11.68 4.42 -12.04
N LYS A 79 -13.00 4.25 -12.15
CA LYS A 79 -13.59 3.04 -12.72
C LYS A 79 -13.50 2.99 -14.24
N THR A 80 -13.44 4.13 -14.90
CA THR A 80 -13.54 4.21 -16.37
C THR A 80 -12.17 4.22 -17.03
N GLY A 81 -12.04 3.52 -18.13
CA GLY A 81 -10.83 3.53 -18.96
C GLY A 81 -9.63 2.80 -18.36
N TYR A 82 -9.80 2.12 -17.23
CA TYR A 82 -8.71 1.44 -16.55
C TYR A 82 -9.11 0.01 -16.19
N ASN A 83 -8.36 -0.95 -16.70
CA ASN A 83 -8.62 -2.36 -16.46
C ASN A 83 -7.92 -2.81 -15.16
N PHE A 84 -8.41 -2.29 -14.03
CA PHE A 84 -7.80 -2.49 -12.73
C PHE A 84 -7.73 -3.97 -12.34
N GLU A 85 -8.82 -4.71 -12.51
CA GLU A 85 -8.91 -6.10 -12.07
C GLU A 85 -7.96 -7.02 -12.82
N GLU A 86 -7.84 -6.86 -14.15
CA GLU A 86 -6.89 -7.62 -14.95
C GLU A 86 -5.44 -7.30 -14.58
N LYS A 87 -5.12 -6.02 -14.43
CA LYS A 87 -3.77 -5.59 -14.05
C LYS A 87 -3.42 -6.08 -12.66
N LEU A 88 -4.37 -6.05 -11.73
CA LEU A 88 -4.17 -6.55 -10.38
C LEU A 88 -3.91 -8.05 -10.39
N ALA A 89 -4.71 -8.82 -11.13
CA ALA A 89 -4.53 -10.26 -11.24
C ALA A 89 -3.15 -10.62 -11.81
N LYS A 90 -2.72 -9.93 -12.87
CA LYS A 90 -1.41 -10.16 -13.49
C LYS A 90 -0.26 -9.82 -12.52
N ARG A 91 -0.31 -8.64 -11.91
CA ARG A 91 0.72 -8.19 -10.96
C ARG A 91 0.80 -9.07 -9.73
N SER A 92 -0.35 -9.56 -9.25
CA SER A 92 -0.39 -10.44 -8.09
C SER A 92 0.26 -11.78 -8.37
N LYS A 93 0.05 -12.34 -9.57
CA LYS A 93 0.74 -13.57 -9.99
C LYS A 93 2.25 -13.36 -10.08
N GLU A 94 2.68 -12.24 -10.65
CA GLU A 94 4.09 -11.90 -10.78
C GLU A 94 4.74 -11.72 -9.42
N LEU A 95 4.08 -11.02 -8.50
CA LEU A 95 4.59 -10.81 -7.16
C LEU A 95 4.66 -12.12 -6.37
N ARG A 96 3.64 -12.96 -6.46
CA ARG A 96 3.66 -14.28 -5.82
C ARG A 96 4.83 -15.12 -6.30
N ALA A 97 5.05 -15.16 -7.61
CA ALA A 97 6.19 -15.89 -8.18
C ALA A 97 7.52 -15.33 -7.67
N ALA A 98 7.64 -14.01 -7.60
CA ALA A 98 8.85 -13.37 -7.08
C ALA A 98 9.09 -13.69 -5.61
N ILE A 99 8.06 -13.71 -4.78
CA ILE A 99 8.16 -14.06 -3.37
C ILE A 99 8.55 -15.54 -3.22
N GLU A 100 7.87 -16.44 -3.93
CA GLU A 100 8.11 -17.87 -3.82
C GLU A 100 9.46 -18.29 -4.40
N THR A 101 9.92 -17.65 -5.46
CA THR A 101 11.15 -18.03 -6.17
C THR A 101 12.39 -17.32 -5.62
N TYR A 102 12.27 -16.02 -5.29
CA TYR A 102 13.41 -15.18 -4.96
C TYR A 102 13.34 -14.59 -3.54
N ALA A 103 12.33 -14.93 -2.76
CA ALA A 103 12.08 -14.32 -1.45
C ALA A 103 12.06 -12.78 -1.52
N SER A 104 11.42 -12.24 -2.55
CA SER A 104 11.35 -10.79 -2.77
C SER A 104 10.84 -10.04 -1.54
N VAL A 105 11.48 -8.92 -1.23
CA VAL A 105 11.14 -8.07 -0.11
C VAL A 105 10.06 -7.08 -0.57
N ILE A 106 9.04 -6.89 0.27
CA ILE A 106 7.94 -5.97 -0.03
C ILE A 106 7.89 -4.84 1.00
N TRP A 107 7.15 -3.79 0.68
CA TRP A 107 6.86 -2.70 1.59
C TRP A 107 5.52 -2.93 2.30
N PRO A 108 5.31 -2.37 3.51
CA PRO A 108 4.00 -2.36 4.15
C PRO A 108 2.95 -1.71 3.24
N VAL A 109 1.71 -2.16 3.37
CA VAL A 109 0.58 -1.49 2.71
C VAL A 109 0.19 -0.22 3.46
N ILE A 110 -0.66 0.61 2.87
CA ILE A 110 -1.13 1.85 3.48
C ILE A 110 -2.62 1.70 3.79
N VAL A 111 -3.00 1.99 5.04
CA VAL A 111 -4.35 1.81 5.55
C VAL A 111 -4.83 3.10 6.22
N ARG A 112 -6.07 3.48 5.96
CA ARG A 112 -6.75 4.59 6.63
C ARG A 112 -7.43 4.05 7.88
N GLN A 113 -7.10 4.60 9.05
CA GLN A 113 -7.47 4.02 10.34
C GLN A 113 -8.98 4.03 10.62
N GLU A 114 -9.67 5.12 10.34
CA GLU A 114 -11.06 5.28 10.77
C GLU A 114 -12.03 4.24 10.22
N ASP A 115 -11.74 3.66 9.06
CA ASP A 115 -12.56 2.61 8.46
C ASP A 115 -11.74 1.37 8.06
N MET A 116 -10.45 1.35 8.42
CA MET A 116 -9.50 0.28 8.07
C MET A 116 -9.43 0.01 6.58
N GLN A 117 -9.65 1.04 5.79
CA GLN A 117 -9.67 0.90 4.34
C GLN A 117 -8.27 0.84 3.76
N LEU A 118 -8.06 -0.12 2.86
CA LEU A 118 -6.81 -0.23 2.12
C LEU A 118 -6.72 0.90 1.10
N VAL A 119 -5.68 1.70 1.21
CA VAL A 119 -5.45 2.86 0.34
C VAL A 119 -4.45 2.51 -0.75
N ASP A 120 -3.34 1.89 -0.39
CA ASP A 120 -2.27 1.51 -1.33
C ASP A 120 -1.73 0.14 -0.98
N GLY A 121 -1.33 -0.60 -2.02
CA GLY A 121 -0.80 -1.95 -1.85
C GLY A 121 -1.80 -3.05 -2.18
N TYR A 122 -2.75 -2.80 -3.08
CA TYR A 122 -3.73 -3.81 -3.49
C TYR A 122 -3.06 -5.07 -4.05
N CYS A 123 -1.98 -4.92 -4.80
CA CYS A 123 -1.23 -6.06 -5.31
C CYS A 123 -0.65 -6.90 -4.18
N ARG A 124 -0.02 -6.27 -3.20
CA ARG A 124 0.56 -6.94 -2.03
C ARG A 124 -0.52 -7.63 -1.19
N TYR A 125 -1.60 -6.92 -0.91
CA TYR A 125 -2.74 -7.47 -0.16
C TYR A 125 -3.33 -8.70 -0.86
N THR A 126 -3.63 -8.58 -2.15
CA THR A 126 -4.23 -9.67 -2.94
C THR A 126 -3.30 -10.87 -3.02
N THR A 127 -2.00 -10.64 -3.19
CA THR A 127 -0.99 -11.69 -3.24
C THR A 127 -0.93 -12.47 -1.93
N LEU A 128 -0.84 -11.77 -0.80
CA LEU A 128 -0.76 -12.42 0.52
C LEU A 128 -2.06 -13.15 0.86
N GLN A 129 -3.20 -12.60 0.46
CA GLN A 129 -4.49 -13.28 0.64
C GLN A 129 -4.51 -14.60 -0.14
N ALA A 130 -4.07 -14.60 -1.39
CA ALA A 130 -4.01 -15.80 -2.21
C ALA A 130 -3.03 -16.85 -1.66
N MET A 131 -1.99 -16.42 -0.97
CA MET A 131 -1.01 -17.29 -0.34
C MET A 131 -1.45 -17.76 1.07
N ASN A 132 -2.63 -17.37 1.52
CA ASN A 132 -3.15 -17.66 2.85
C ASN A 132 -2.25 -17.15 3.99
N VAL A 133 -1.58 -16.03 3.77
CA VAL A 133 -0.79 -15.35 4.80
C VAL A 133 -1.77 -14.57 5.69
N PRO A 134 -1.75 -14.79 7.02
CA PRO A 134 -2.79 -14.21 7.89
C PRO A 134 -2.57 -12.75 8.25
N ARG A 135 -1.31 -12.27 8.27
CA ARG A 135 -0.97 -10.93 8.77
C ARG A 135 -0.10 -10.17 7.79
N ILE A 136 -0.14 -8.85 7.90
CA ILE A 136 0.59 -7.95 7.02
C ILE A 136 1.08 -6.75 7.83
N TYR A 137 2.27 -6.22 7.49
CA TYR A 137 2.69 -4.92 7.97
C TYR A 137 1.95 -3.81 7.23
N ALA A 138 1.52 -2.80 7.95
CA ALA A 138 0.83 -1.65 7.39
C ALA A 138 1.32 -0.35 8.01
N TYR A 139 1.41 0.69 7.19
CA TYR A 139 1.49 2.05 7.67
C TYR A 139 0.07 2.55 7.83
N VAL A 140 -0.30 2.87 9.07
CA VAL A 140 -1.66 3.27 9.41
C VAL A 140 -1.69 4.77 9.64
N GLY A 141 -2.55 5.46 8.90
CA GLY A 141 -2.72 6.91 8.98
C GLY A 141 -3.91 7.30 9.84
N THR A 142 -3.65 8.09 10.91
CA THR A 142 -4.67 8.59 11.82
C THR A 142 -4.81 10.10 11.71
N LEU A 143 -5.97 10.61 11.99
CA LEU A 143 -6.21 12.05 12.05
C LEU A 143 -5.71 12.66 13.36
#